data_a3ce9e8d8ccc3db9e418627ba8781414
#
_entry.id   a3ce9e8d8ccc3db9e418627ba8781414
#
_cell.length_a   1.000
_cell.length_b   1.000
_cell.length_c   1.000
_cell.angle_alpha   90.00
_cell.angle_beta   90.00
_cell.angle_gamma   90.00
#
_symmetry.space_group_name_H-M   'P 1'
#
loop_
_entity.id
_entity.type
_entity.pdbx_description
1 polymer ?
#
loop_
_entity_poly.entity_id
_entity_poly.type
_entity_poly.pdbx_seq_one_letter_code
_entity_poly.pdbx_strand_id
1 'polypeptide(L)'
;MTVKELLSLLPIKPLSLPDAEREVEGVYTGDLLSWVMGRAKANQALVTIMTNVNVVAVASLLDLSLVVMCDGAMPDEDVILTANAKEVNMASFEGSAYELCSAFAKLGL
;
A
#
# COMPACT_ATOMS: atom_id res chain seq x y z
N MET A 1 -6.23 8.69 9.64
CA MET A 1 -7.00 8.77 8.38
C MET A 1 -7.17 7.36 7.85
N THR A 2 -8.38 6.99 7.47
CA THR A 2 -8.66 5.63 6.98
C THR A 2 -8.23 5.43 5.53
N VAL A 3 -8.09 4.18 5.12
CA VAL A 3 -7.85 3.83 3.71
C VAL A 3 -8.95 4.42 2.83
N LYS A 4 -10.20 4.31 3.25
CA LYS A 4 -11.35 4.88 2.53
C LYS A 4 -11.21 6.39 2.30
N GLU A 5 -10.80 7.13 3.32
CA GLU A 5 -10.57 8.57 3.21
C GLU A 5 -9.44 8.88 2.22
N LEU A 6 -8.35 8.11 2.27
CA LEU A 6 -7.23 8.28 1.33
C LEU A 6 -7.69 8.05 -0.11
N LEU A 7 -8.51 7.04 -0.34
CA LEU A 7 -9.04 6.77 -1.69
C LEU A 7 -9.90 7.92 -2.21
N SER A 8 -10.58 8.66 -1.34
CA SER A 8 -11.39 9.81 -1.75
C SER A 8 -10.55 11.08 -1.98
N LEU A 9 -9.39 11.19 -1.35
CA LEU A 9 -8.57 12.40 -1.40
C LEU A 9 -7.41 12.33 -2.40
N LEU A 10 -6.97 11.13 -2.76
CA LEU A 10 -5.82 10.91 -3.62
C LEU A 10 -6.23 10.16 -4.89
N PRO A 11 -5.53 10.37 -6.02
CA PRO A 11 -5.82 9.66 -7.26
C PRO A 11 -5.20 8.27 -7.27
N ILE A 12 -5.46 7.48 -6.24
CA ILE A 12 -5.06 6.08 -6.15
C ILE A 12 -6.27 5.19 -6.45
N LYS A 13 -6.03 4.11 -7.20
CA LYS A 13 -7.09 3.21 -7.66
C LYS A 13 -7.10 1.94 -6.82
N PRO A 14 -8.20 1.61 -6.14
CA PRO A 14 -8.25 0.38 -5.34
C PRO A 14 -8.17 -0.87 -6.22
N LEU A 15 -7.35 -1.83 -5.80
CA LEU A 15 -7.21 -3.14 -6.44
C LEU A 15 -7.77 -4.23 -5.53
N SER A 16 -7.55 -4.13 -4.24
CA SER A 16 -8.09 -5.01 -3.21
C SER A 16 -8.46 -4.14 -2.02
N LEU A 17 -9.68 -4.26 -1.53
CA LEU A 17 -10.17 -3.39 -0.46
C LEU A 17 -10.98 -4.17 0.59
N PRO A 18 -10.38 -5.20 1.21
CA PRO A 18 -11.09 -6.01 2.21
C PRO A 18 -11.37 -5.27 3.52
N ASP A 19 -10.63 -4.20 3.83
CA ASP A 19 -10.78 -3.46 5.08
C ASP A 19 -10.55 -1.96 4.86
N ALA A 20 -11.54 -1.30 4.26
CA ALA A 20 -11.48 0.13 3.91
C ALA A 20 -11.44 1.06 5.13
N GLU A 21 -11.93 0.60 6.28
CA GLU A 21 -11.98 1.40 7.51
C GLU A 21 -10.67 1.39 8.28
N ARG A 22 -9.68 0.66 7.80
CA ARG A 22 -8.39 0.54 8.47
C ARG A 22 -7.67 1.89 8.53
N GLU A 23 -7.18 2.24 9.72
CA GLU A 23 -6.41 3.46 9.91
C GLU A 23 -5.02 3.37 9.29
N VAL A 24 -4.57 4.45 8.67
CA VAL A 24 -3.21 4.62 8.16
C VAL A 24 -2.53 5.65 9.06
N GLU A 25 -1.47 5.23 9.74
CA GLU A 25 -0.79 6.06 10.74
C GLU A 25 0.54 6.64 10.26
N GLY A 26 0.96 6.28 9.07
CA GLY A 26 2.21 6.75 8.49
C GLY A 26 2.51 6.04 7.19
N VAL A 27 3.68 6.31 6.63
CA VAL A 27 4.08 5.80 5.31
C VAL A 27 5.51 5.28 5.36
N TYR A 28 5.75 4.13 4.74
CA TYR A 28 7.08 3.64 4.45
C TYR A 28 7.19 3.46 2.93
N THR A 29 8.29 3.90 2.33
CA THR A 29 8.54 3.69 0.90
C THR A 29 9.81 2.89 0.70
N GLY A 30 9.78 1.89 -0.16
CA GLY A 30 10.94 1.07 -0.48
C GLY A 30 10.61 -0.07 -1.41
N ASP A 31 11.64 -0.52 -2.15
CA ASP A 31 11.51 -1.55 -3.17
C ASP A 31 12.42 -2.75 -2.89
N LEU A 32 13.03 -2.81 -1.72
CA LEU A 32 13.81 -3.94 -1.25
C LEU A 32 13.06 -4.59 -0.08
N LEU A 33 12.46 -5.73 -0.35
CA LEU A 33 11.53 -6.37 0.57
C LEU A 33 12.15 -6.71 1.93
N SER A 34 13.42 -7.12 1.96
CA SER A 34 14.11 -7.42 3.21
C SER A 34 14.26 -6.18 4.12
N TRP A 35 14.39 -5.00 3.52
CA TRP A 35 14.44 -3.75 4.27
C TRP A 35 13.05 -3.32 4.75
N VAL A 36 12.04 -3.52 3.93
CA VAL A 36 10.65 -3.29 4.34
C VAL A 36 10.33 -4.12 5.57
N MET A 37 10.68 -5.41 5.55
CA MET A 37 10.45 -6.31 6.67
C MET A 37 11.08 -5.83 7.98
N GLY A 38 12.24 -5.22 7.90
CA GLY A 38 12.95 -4.76 9.10
C GLY A 38 12.59 -3.36 9.58
N ARG A 39 11.91 -2.56 8.75
CA ARG A 39 11.73 -1.12 9.00
C ARG A 39 10.30 -0.63 8.95
N ALA A 40 9.45 -1.18 8.08
CA ALA A 40 8.05 -0.78 8.05
C ALA A 40 7.34 -1.25 9.32
N LYS A 41 6.36 -0.47 9.76
CA LYS A 41 5.66 -0.70 11.02
C LYS A 41 4.18 -0.93 10.78
N ALA A 42 3.53 -1.58 11.72
CA ALA A 42 2.09 -1.81 11.68
C ALA A 42 1.34 -0.49 11.44
N ASN A 43 0.26 -0.57 10.71
CA ASN A 43 -0.63 0.55 10.37
C ASN A 43 -0.02 1.59 9.43
N GLN A 44 1.12 1.30 8.83
CA GLN A 44 1.66 2.16 7.78
C GLN A 44 1.12 1.76 6.39
N ALA A 45 1.12 2.72 5.48
CA ALA A 45 1.00 2.45 4.05
C ALA A 45 2.40 2.17 3.49
N LEU A 46 2.51 1.17 2.65
CA LEU A 46 3.73 0.87 1.89
C LEU A 46 3.60 1.43 0.49
N VAL A 47 4.55 2.27 0.10
CA VAL A 47 4.66 2.80 -1.27
C VAL A 47 5.81 2.06 -1.95
N THR A 48 5.52 1.37 -3.06
CA THR A 48 6.50 0.49 -3.71
C THR A 48 6.20 0.30 -5.19
N ILE A 49 7.16 -0.24 -5.94
CA ILE A 49 6.94 -0.73 -7.31
C ILE A 49 6.89 -2.25 -7.37
N MET A 50 7.14 -2.92 -6.25
CA MET A 50 7.07 -4.39 -6.20
C MET A 50 5.63 -4.86 -6.35
N THR A 51 5.41 -5.84 -7.21
CA THR A 51 4.07 -6.33 -7.55
C THR A 51 3.88 -7.83 -7.31
N ASN A 52 4.90 -8.52 -6.81
CA ASN A 52 4.83 -9.97 -6.59
C ASN A 52 4.08 -10.32 -5.30
N VAL A 53 3.71 -11.60 -5.18
CA VAL A 53 2.91 -12.09 -4.05
C VAL A 53 3.64 -11.97 -2.71
N ASN A 54 4.96 -11.90 -2.69
CA ASN A 54 5.72 -11.75 -1.44
C ASN A 54 5.45 -10.41 -0.76
N VAL A 55 5.09 -9.38 -1.53
CA VAL A 55 4.68 -8.08 -0.97
C VAL A 55 3.41 -8.25 -0.12
N VAL A 56 2.47 -9.06 -0.59
CA VAL A 56 1.23 -9.35 0.14
C VAL A 56 1.56 -10.09 1.44
N ALA A 57 2.45 -11.10 1.37
CA ALA A 57 2.85 -11.86 2.54
C ALA A 57 3.48 -10.97 3.61
N VAL A 58 4.38 -10.08 3.20
CA VAL A 58 5.04 -9.14 4.13
C VAL A 58 4.06 -8.13 4.69
N ALA A 59 3.16 -7.59 3.86
CA ALA A 59 2.14 -6.65 4.32
C ALA A 59 1.24 -7.29 5.38
N SER A 60 0.86 -8.54 5.18
CA SER A 60 0.07 -9.29 6.15
C SER A 60 0.85 -9.53 7.44
N LEU A 61 2.09 -9.98 7.33
CA LEU A 61 2.96 -10.27 8.49
C LEU A 61 3.21 -9.02 9.35
N LEU A 62 3.48 -7.89 8.72
CA LEU A 62 3.77 -6.63 9.41
C LEU A 62 2.50 -5.86 9.81
N ASP A 63 1.36 -6.33 9.41
CA ASP A 63 0.09 -5.66 9.68
C ASP A 63 0.02 -4.25 9.07
N LEU A 64 0.44 -4.13 7.81
CA LEU A 64 0.36 -2.87 7.07
C LEU A 64 -1.09 -2.55 6.70
N SER A 65 -1.44 -1.27 6.69
CA SER A 65 -2.81 -0.84 6.39
C SER A 65 -3.14 -0.81 4.91
N LEU A 66 -2.15 -0.56 4.07
CA LEU A 66 -2.33 -0.35 2.64
C LEU A 66 -1.02 -0.57 1.91
N VAL A 67 -1.06 -1.18 0.74
CA VAL A 67 0.08 -1.23 -0.19
C VAL A 67 -0.32 -0.45 -1.44
N VAL A 68 0.47 0.53 -1.83
CA VAL A 68 0.25 1.28 -3.07
C VAL A 68 1.41 1.05 -4.02
N MET A 69 1.10 0.55 -5.22
CA MET A 69 2.07 0.33 -6.28
C MET A 69 2.13 1.54 -7.18
N CYS A 70 3.32 2.14 -7.29
CA CYS A 70 3.57 3.39 -8.03
C CYS A 70 4.00 3.15 -9.47
N ASP A 71 4.17 4.23 -10.22
CA ASP A 71 4.65 4.24 -11.61
C ASP A 71 3.78 3.40 -12.55
N GLY A 72 2.50 3.26 -12.25
CA GLY A 72 1.59 2.45 -13.04
C GLY A 72 1.86 0.95 -12.96
N ALA A 73 2.71 0.50 -12.01
CA ALA A 73 2.97 -0.92 -11.83
C ALA A 73 1.71 -1.63 -11.37
N MET A 74 1.42 -2.78 -11.98
CA MET A 74 0.20 -3.55 -11.70
C MET A 74 0.55 -5.00 -11.35
N PRO A 75 -0.01 -5.52 -10.27
CA PRO A 75 0.14 -6.93 -9.95
C PRO A 75 -0.74 -7.80 -10.86
N ASP A 76 -0.38 -9.08 -10.97
CA ASP A 76 -1.23 -10.05 -11.64
C ASP A 76 -2.52 -10.26 -10.82
N GLU A 77 -3.56 -10.77 -11.49
CA GLU A 77 -4.86 -10.96 -10.85
C GLU A 77 -4.80 -11.90 -9.64
N ASP A 78 -4.01 -12.96 -9.71
CA ASP A 78 -3.86 -13.90 -8.59
C ASP A 78 -3.20 -13.26 -7.35
N VAL A 79 -2.35 -12.26 -7.54
CA VAL A 79 -1.81 -11.45 -6.43
C VAL A 79 -2.92 -10.65 -5.75
N ILE A 80 -3.80 -10.06 -6.54
CA ILE A 80 -4.95 -9.30 -6.03
C ILE A 80 -5.89 -10.23 -5.25
N LEU A 81 -6.16 -11.42 -5.79
CA LEU A 81 -7.00 -12.41 -5.10
C LEU A 81 -6.37 -12.83 -3.77
N THR A 82 -5.07 -13.03 -3.75
CA THR A 82 -4.34 -13.37 -2.51
C THR A 82 -4.42 -12.23 -1.50
N ALA A 83 -4.31 -10.98 -1.96
CA ALA A 83 -4.43 -9.81 -1.08
C ALA A 83 -5.82 -9.75 -0.43
N ASN A 84 -6.89 -10.00 -1.20
CA ASN A 84 -8.23 -10.08 -0.65
C ASN A 84 -8.37 -11.19 0.40
N ALA A 85 -7.84 -12.38 0.10
CA ALA A 85 -7.91 -13.51 1.01
C ALA A 85 -7.16 -13.28 2.32
N LYS A 86 -6.06 -12.53 2.26
CA LYS A 86 -5.23 -12.19 3.43
C LYS A 86 -5.61 -10.86 4.08
N GLU A 87 -6.71 -10.26 3.63
CA GLU A 87 -7.21 -8.99 4.17
C GLU A 87 -6.20 -7.83 4.04
N VAL A 88 -5.47 -7.80 2.93
CA VAL A 88 -4.50 -6.74 2.61
C VAL A 88 -5.14 -5.75 1.63
N ASN A 89 -5.23 -4.50 2.02
CA ASN A 89 -5.67 -3.42 1.13
C ASN A 89 -4.55 -3.09 0.14
N MET A 90 -4.90 -2.94 -1.14
CA MET A 90 -3.96 -2.69 -2.21
C MET A 90 -4.54 -1.70 -3.21
N ALA A 91 -3.71 -0.77 -3.66
CA ALA A 91 -4.10 0.23 -4.64
C ALA A 91 -2.96 0.47 -5.64
N SER A 92 -3.26 1.12 -6.75
CA SER A 92 -2.28 1.54 -7.75
C SER A 92 -2.27 3.06 -7.88
N PHE A 93 -1.12 3.59 -8.32
CA PHE A 93 -0.91 5.01 -8.55
C PHE A 93 -0.06 5.18 -9.81
N GLU A 94 -0.48 6.06 -10.72
CA GLU A 94 0.21 6.26 -11.99
C GLU A 94 1.51 7.06 -11.86
N GLY A 95 1.59 7.95 -10.86
CA GLY A 95 2.75 8.79 -10.65
C GLY A 95 3.87 8.10 -9.86
N SER A 96 4.91 8.86 -9.60
CA SER A 96 6.10 8.37 -8.91
C SER A 96 5.89 8.19 -7.40
N ALA A 97 6.77 7.43 -6.77
CA ALA A 97 6.81 7.31 -5.31
C ALA A 97 6.97 8.67 -4.64
N TYR A 98 7.81 9.54 -5.22
CA TYR A 98 8.00 10.89 -4.69
C TYR A 98 6.68 11.69 -4.67
N GLU A 99 5.95 11.67 -5.78
CA GLU A 99 4.67 12.39 -5.89
C GLU A 99 3.66 11.88 -4.86
N LEU A 100 3.56 10.56 -4.72
CA LEU A 100 2.62 9.97 -3.78
C LEU A 100 3.02 10.26 -2.32
N CYS A 101 4.29 10.10 -1.99
CA CYS A 101 4.77 10.40 -0.63
C CYS A 101 4.58 11.88 -0.28
N SER A 102 4.80 12.78 -1.25
CA SER A 102 4.52 14.20 -1.06
C SER A 102 3.04 14.45 -0.75
N ALA A 103 2.15 13.76 -1.47
CA ALA A 103 0.71 13.89 -1.23
C ALA A 103 0.33 13.36 0.16
N PHE A 104 0.87 12.23 0.58
CA PHE A 104 0.67 11.71 1.92
C PHE A 104 1.15 12.69 2.99
N ALA A 105 2.34 13.25 2.79
CA ALA A 105 2.91 14.22 3.75
C ALA A 105 2.03 15.45 3.92
N LYS A 106 1.42 15.94 2.84
CA LYS A 106 0.48 17.06 2.88
C LYS A 106 -0.78 16.75 3.68
N LEU A 107 -1.13 15.48 3.81
CA LEU A 107 -2.25 15.02 4.61
C LEU A 107 -1.87 14.76 6.07
N GLY A 108 -0.61 14.96 6.44
CA GLY A 108 -0.12 14.79 7.80
C GLY A 108 0.35 13.37 8.12
N LEU A 109 0.58 12.58 7.09
CA LEU A 109 1.06 11.18 7.28
C LEU A 109 2.57 11.04 7.16
#